data_2cc0ac0da9ce273383ba43f4e0a51ce1
#
_entry.id   2cc0ac0da9ce273383ba43f4e0a51ce1
#
_cell.length_a   1.000
_cell.length_b   1.000
_cell.length_c   1.000
_cell.angle_alpha   90.00
_cell.angle_beta   90.00
_cell.angle_gamma   90.00
#
_symmetry.space_group_name_H-M   'P 1'
#
loop_
_entity.id
_entity.type
_entity.pdbx_description
1 polymer ?
#
loop_
_entity_poly.entity_id
_entity_poly.type
_entity_poly.pdbx_seq_one_letter_code
_entity_poly.pdbx_strand_id
1 'polypeptide(L)'
;MTKKDLQTAKRLMKYMTGKYKFQFILVFFCILISAVATTAVSLSLRYLLDDFILPLIGQKNPDFAGLYKALTVLGCVFLAGVAATFIYTRMMVYIGQGVLKKVRDDMFEHMQTLPIRYFDQNTNGSIMSLYTNDTDTLRQMISQAIPQALMALFTIVVTFISMLVLSPLLTILAVLIIFLMLFVTGKIGAKSGKYFVRQQMSLADVTGFVEERMNGQRVVKVFNHEKKSEEEFDKLNEALFESAAQANKYGNMMGPVIGNIVNLQFVLTAVLGGILSVAGVGGITLGVMASYLQFTKSFTQPFMQVAQQFNSIVMALAGAERIFNLIDEKPEDDEGYVTLVNAKKDANGNITECKERTGMWAWKHPHSADGSVSYTELKGDVRFEDVTFGYNEDKTILHDISLYAKPGQKLAFVGSTGAGKTTITNLINRFYDIQDGKIRYDGINITKIKKDDLRHSLGIVLQDTHLFTGTIRDNIRYGKLDATDEEIYAAAKLAHADQFIQMLPKGYDTMLSGDGEELSQGQRQLLSIARAAVADPPVLILDEATSSIDTRTESIVQQGMDNLMKGRTVFVIAHRLSTIRNSDAIIVLEHGKIIERGDHKDLIKQKGTYYQLYTGKLELS
;
A
#
# COMPACT_ATOMS: atom_id res chain seq x y z
N MET A 1 5.90 24.37 0.73
CA MET A 1 6.67 23.10 0.66
C MET A 1 7.64 23.05 1.83
N THR A 2 7.58 21.99 2.61
CA THR A 2 8.52 21.75 3.72
C THR A 2 9.87 21.24 3.18
N LYS A 3 10.91 21.21 4.03
CA LYS A 3 12.21 20.62 3.66
C LYS A 3 12.08 19.14 3.27
N LYS A 4 11.11 18.45 3.87
CA LYS A 4 10.78 17.04 3.62
C LYS A 4 10.12 16.84 2.24
N ASP A 5 9.18 17.71 1.86
CA ASP A 5 8.57 17.70 0.52
C ASP A 5 9.62 17.84 -0.58
N LEU A 6 10.63 18.70 -0.34
CA LEU A 6 11.71 18.91 -1.32
C LEU A 6 12.60 17.67 -1.49
N GLN A 7 12.88 16.96 -0.39
CA GLN A 7 13.63 15.69 -0.44
C GLN A 7 12.83 14.61 -1.20
N THR A 8 11.54 14.48 -0.92
CA THR A 8 10.62 13.56 -1.61
C THR A 8 10.56 13.87 -3.09
N ALA A 9 10.40 15.16 -3.46
CA ALA A 9 10.42 15.60 -4.85
C ALA A 9 11.74 15.26 -5.56
N LYS A 10 12.88 15.49 -4.89
CA LYS A 10 14.21 15.16 -5.44
C LYS A 10 14.38 13.65 -5.67
N ARG A 11 13.91 12.82 -4.74
CA ARG A 11 13.94 11.35 -4.87
C ARG A 11 13.06 10.89 -6.02
N LEU A 12 11.86 11.44 -6.15
CA LEU A 12 10.94 11.14 -7.24
C LEU A 12 11.52 11.57 -8.60
N MET A 13 12.15 12.74 -8.66
CA MET A 13 12.87 13.19 -9.85
C MET A 13 13.96 12.19 -10.26
N LYS A 14 14.65 11.56 -9.33
CA LYS A 14 15.64 10.52 -9.63
C LYS A 14 15.00 9.28 -10.29
N TYR A 15 13.81 8.86 -9.83
CA TYR A 15 13.04 7.79 -10.49
C TYR A 15 12.65 8.16 -11.92
N MET A 16 12.22 9.41 -12.12
CA MET A 16 11.81 9.93 -13.44
C MET A 16 12.99 10.08 -14.40
N THR A 17 14.10 10.69 -13.95
CA THR A 17 15.23 11.04 -14.83
C THR A 17 16.24 9.92 -15.01
N GLY A 18 16.27 8.91 -14.14
CA GLY A 18 17.26 7.83 -14.21
C GLY A 18 17.23 7.08 -15.54
N LYS A 19 16.08 6.51 -15.90
CA LYS A 19 15.89 5.72 -17.14
C LYS A 19 15.40 6.56 -18.31
N TYR A 20 14.70 7.67 -18.07
CA TYR A 20 13.94 8.41 -19.09
C TYR A 20 14.50 9.80 -19.41
N LYS A 21 15.78 10.06 -19.10
CA LYS A 21 16.42 11.38 -19.26
C LYS A 21 16.25 11.98 -20.65
N PHE A 22 16.50 11.21 -21.71
CA PHE A 22 16.39 11.70 -23.08
C PHE A 22 14.94 11.97 -23.48
N GLN A 23 14.01 11.12 -23.03
CA GLN A 23 12.58 11.31 -23.26
C GLN A 23 12.09 12.60 -22.60
N PHE A 24 12.55 12.91 -21.38
CA PHE A 24 12.22 14.16 -20.70
C PHE A 24 12.73 15.40 -21.45
N ILE A 25 13.94 15.34 -21.99
CA ILE A 25 14.48 16.44 -22.81
C ILE A 25 13.60 16.65 -24.05
N LEU A 26 13.23 15.57 -24.74
CA LEU A 26 12.35 15.66 -25.90
C LEU A 26 10.96 16.21 -25.53
N VAL A 27 10.37 15.75 -24.42
CA VAL A 27 9.11 16.27 -23.89
C VAL A 27 9.20 17.78 -23.63
N PHE A 28 10.28 18.24 -22.99
CA PHE A 28 10.50 19.66 -22.71
C PHE A 28 10.48 20.50 -24.01
N PHE A 29 11.19 20.08 -25.05
CA PHE A 29 11.18 20.77 -26.34
C PHE A 29 9.82 20.71 -27.04
N CYS A 30 9.13 19.57 -26.99
CA CYS A 30 7.79 19.44 -27.56
C CYS A 30 6.78 20.35 -26.84
N ILE A 31 6.84 20.48 -25.52
CA ILE A 31 6.00 21.40 -24.74
C ILE A 31 6.30 22.85 -25.14
N LEU A 32 7.57 23.23 -25.29
CA LEU A 32 7.95 24.56 -25.72
C LEU A 32 7.43 24.88 -27.15
N ILE A 33 7.59 23.96 -28.08
CA ILE A 33 7.05 24.11 -29.47
C ILE A 33 5.54 24.27 -29.44
N SER A 34 4.84 23.46 -28.63
CA SER A 34 3.39 23.54 -28.50
C SER A 34 2.94 24.89 -27.90
N ALA A 35 3.64 25.41 -26.87
CA ALA A 35 3.36 26.72 -26.29
C ALA A 35 3.56 27.85 -27.27
N VAL A 36 4.66 27.82 -28.05
CA VAL A 36 4.92 28.79 -29.11
C VAL A 36 3.86 28.73 -30.20
N ALA A 37 3.49 27.54 -30.67
CA ALA A 37 2.47 27.36 -31.70
C ALA A 37 1.11 27.89 -31.27
N THR A 38 0.71 27.64 -30.01
CA THR A 38 -0.56 28.15 -29.42
C THR A 38 -0.56 29.67 -29.37
N THR A 39 0.57 30.29 -28.99
CA THR A 39 0.70 31.75 -28.91
C THR A 39 0.79 32.41 -30.30
N ALA A 40 1.40 31.73 -31.27
CA ALA A 40 1.54 32.19 -32.65
C ALA A 40 0.20 32.49 -33.33
N VAL A 41 -0.88 31.73 -32.97
CA VAL A 41 -2.23 31.99 -33.48
C VAL A 41 -2.73 33.38 -33.07
N SER A 42 -2.51 33.78 -31.81
CA SER A 42 -2.90 35.12 -31.34
C SER A 42 -2.02 36.24 -31.99
N LEU A 43 -0.73 35.98 -32.16
CA LEU A 43 0.20 36.92 -32.77
C LEU A 43 -0.07 37.08 -34.27
N SER A 44 -0.51 36.04 -34.96
CA SER A 44 -0.77 36.06 -36.40
C SER A 44 -1.88 37.03 -36.79
N LEU A 45 -2.83 37.33 -35.88
CA LEU A 45 -3.91 38.30 -36.15
C LEU A 45 -3.37 39.67 -36.52
N ARG A 46 -2.29 40.14 -35.87
CA ARG A 46 -1.63 41.39 -36.25
C ARG A 46 -1.13 41.34 -37.68
N TYR A 47 -0.32 40.32 -38.02
CA TYR A 47 0.29 40.21 -39.35
C TYR A 47 -0.78 40.01 -40.43
N LEU A 48 -1.79 39.19 -40.18
CA LEU A 48 -2.87 38.95 -41.14
C LEU A 48 -3.70 40.20 -41.39
N LEU A 49 -4.04 40.97 -40.35
CA LEU A 49 -4.82 42.18 -40.51
C LEU A 49 -3.99 43.32 -41.12
N ASP A 50 -2.85 43.67 -40.53
CA ASP A 50 -2.11 44.88 -40.89
C ASP A 50 -1.31 44.71 -42.20
N ASP A 51 -0.68 43.54 -42.43
CA ASP A 51 0.25 43.37 -43.55
C ASP A 51 -0.44 42.76 -44.80
N PHE A 52 -1.57 42.02 -44.61
CA PHE A 52 -2.21 41.32 -45.73
C PHE A 52 -3.66 41.74 -46.00
N ILE A 53 -4.50 41.92 -44.98
CA ILE A 53 -5.95 42.18 -45.20
C ILE A 53 -6.22 43.66 -45.43
N LEU A 54 -5.77 44.55 -44.55
CA LEU A 54 -6.00 45.98 -44.67
C LEU A 54 -5.46 46.56 -45.98
N PRO A 55 -4.28 46.21 -46.49
CA PRO A 55 -3.76 46.72 -47.77
C PRO A 55 -4.58 46.29 -48.99
N LEU A 56 -5.36 45.18 -48.89
CA LEU A 56 -6.19 44.69 -50.00
C LEU A 56 -7.56 45.35 -50.04
N ILE A 57 -8.00 46.03 -48.98
CA ILE A 57 -9.28 46.68 -48.92
C ILE A 57 -9.29 47.91 -49.87
N GLY A 58 -10.26 47.95 -50.81
CA GLY A 58 -10.46 49.03 -51.76
C GLY A 58 -9.65 48.87 -53.07
N GLN A 59 -8.85 47.83 -53.24
CA GLN A 59 -8.20 47.51 -54.50
C GLN A 59 -9.17 46.92 -55.53
N LYS A 60 -9.13 47.37 -56.81
CA LYS A 60 -9.99 46.84 -57.87
C LYS A 60 -9.66 45.39 -58.28
N ASN A 61 -8.41 44.95 -58.13
CA ASN A 61 -7.94 43.58 -58.37
C ASN A 61 -7.00 43.18 -57.21
N PRO A 62 -7.50 42.64 -56.09
CA PRO A 62 -6.68 42.30 -54.96
C PRO A 62 -5.86 41.02 -55.25
N ASP A 63 -4.55 41.05 -54.96
CA ASP A 63 -3.67 39.89 -55.04
C ASP A 63 -3.64 39.16 -53.67
N PHE A 64 -4.21 37.95 -53.64
CA PHE A 64 -4.27 37.11 -52.43
C PHE A 64 -3.05 36.19 -52.26
N ALA A 65 -2.04 36.21 -53.16
CA ALA A 65 -0.91 35.28 -53.11
C ALA A 65 -0.13 35.40 -51.79
N GLY A 66 0.08 36.62 -51.26
CA GLY A 66 0.72 36.88 -49.97
C GLY A 66 -0.07 36.32 -48.79
N LEU A 67 -1.40 36.51 -48.81
CA LEU A 67 -2.29 35.99 -47.77
C LEU A 67 -2.31 34.45 -47.73
N TYR A 68 -2.38 33.78 -48.90
CA TYR A 68 -2.31 32.33 -48.96
C TYR A 68 -0.99 31.78 -48.44
N LYS A 69 0.15 32.43 -48.75
CA LYS A 69 1.44 32.06 -48.21
C LYS A 69 1.50 32.19 -46.69
N ALA A 70 0.99 33.29 -46.12
CA ALA A 70 0.93 33.51 -44.66
C ALA A 70 0.05 32.46 -43.96
N LEU A 71 -1.13 32.13 -44.51
CA LEU A 71 -2.01 31.09 -43.99
C LEU A 71 -1.39 29.71 -44.06
N THR A 72 -0.66 29.39 -45.13
CA THR A 72 0.06 28.12 -45.26
C THR A 72 1.15 28.00 -44.20
N VAL A 73 1.95 29.04 -43.96
CA VAL A 73 2.96 29.04 -42.89
C VAL A 73 2.32 28.86 -41.52
N LEU A 74 1.23 29.58 -41.25
CA LEU A 74 0.47 29.44 -39.97
C LEU A 74 -0.07 28.01 -39.80
N GLY A 75 -0.61 27.42 -40.87
CA GLY A 75 -1.06 26.03 -40.91
C GLY A 75 0.05 25.04 -40.57
N CYS A 76 1.25 25.22 -41.13
CA CYS A 76 2.42 24.41 -40.82
C CYS A 76 2.86 24.54 -39.34
N VAL A 77 2.86 25.77 -38.80
CA VAL A 77 3.16 26.00 -37.36
C VAL A 77 2.14 25.33 -36.47
N PHE A 78 0.85 25.43 -36.82
CA PHE A 78 -0.21 24.78 -36.08
C PHE A 78 -0.10 23.24 -36.08
N LEU A 79 0.16 22.65 -37.27
CA LEU A 79 0.38 21.21 -37.42
C LEU A 79 1.60 20.73 -36.62
N ALA A 80 2.69 21.53 -36.63
CA ALA A 80 3.86 21.24 -35.79
C ALA A 80 3.51 21.26 -34.28
N GLY A 81 2.69 22.21 -33.83
CA GLY A 81 2.18 22.29 -32.47
C GLY A 81 1.33 21.09 -32.08
N VAL A 82 0.43 20.65 -32.98
CA VAL A 82 -0.41 19.44 -32.76
C VAL A 82 0.46 18.19 -32.67
N ALA A 83 1.41 18.01 -33.59
CA ALA A 83 2.34 16.89 -33.57
C ALA A 83 3.18 16.88 -32.27
N ALA A 84 3.69 18.02 -31.84
CA ALA A 84 4.46 18.17 -30.62
C ALA A 84 3.59 17.82 -29.38
N THR A 85 2.32 18.26 -29.34
CA THR A 85 1.37 17.94 -28.28
C THR A 85 1.12 16.44 -28.22
N PHE A 86 0.87 15.81 -29.36
CA PHE A 86 0.67 14.35 -29.42
C PHE A 86 1.91 13.59 -28.91
N ILE A 87 3.10 13.98 -29.33
CA ILE A 87 4.35 13.32 -28.95
C ILE A 87 4.57 13.45 -27.44
N TYR A 88 4.52 14.66 -26.86
CA TYR A 88 4.81 14.81 -25.43
C TYR A 88 3.76 14.13 -24.57
N THR A 89 2.49 14.20 -24.93
CA THR A 89 1.41 13.56 -24.18
C THR A 89 1.60 12.02 -24.16
N ARG A 90 1.85 11.42 -25.33
CA ARG A 90 2.11 9.98 -25.44
C ARG A 90 3.35 9.56 -24.64
N MET A 91 4.43 10.35 -24.72
CA MET A 91 5.66 10.06 -24.00
C MET A 91 5.47 10.17 -22.49
N MET A 92 4.75 11.18 -22.00
CA MET A 92 4.51 11.35 -20.56
C MET A 92 3.67 10.22 -19.98
N VAL A 93 2.70 9.68 -20.72
CA VAL A 93 1.99 8.46 -20.32
C VAL A 93 2.95 7.27 -20.20
N TYR A 94 3.81 7.06 -21.20
CA TYR A 94 4.79 5.98 -21.19
C TYR A 94 5.78 6.09 -20.01
N ILE A 95 6.32 7.29 -19.79
CA ILE A 95 7.23 7.59 -18.68
C ILE A 95 6.51 7.36 -17.35
N GLY A 96 5.30 7.91 -17.20
CA GLY A 96 4.50 7.77 -15.98
C GLY A 96 4.24 6.31 -15.61
N GLN A 97 3.77 5.49 -16.56
CA GLN A 97 3.54 4.07 -16.32
C GLN A 97 4.83 3.30 -16.01
N GLY A 98 5.93 3.64 -16.66
CA GLY A 98 7.22 3.01 -16.41
C GLY A 98 7.80 3.34 -15.03
N VAL A 99 7.64 4.57 -14.57
CA VAL A 99 8.01 4.98 -13.19
C VAL A 99 7.15 4.27 -12.16
N LEU A 100 5.84 4.23 -12.38
CA LEU A 100 4.91 3.54 -11.45
C LEU A 100 5.17 2.04 -11.37
N LYS A 101 5.48 1.41 -12.52
CA LYS A 101 5.89 0.00 -12.49
C LYS A 101 7.09 -0.18 -11.57
N LYS A 102 8.14 0.64 -11.73
CA LYS A 102 9.35 0.53 -10.90
C LYS A 102 9.06 0.79 -9.41
N VAL A 103 8.23 1.79 -9.10
CA VAL A 103 7.82 2.08 -7.72
C VAL A 103 7.08 0.90 -7.10
N ARG A 104 6.13 0.29 -7.84
CA ARG A 104 5.40 -0.89 -7.34
C ARG A 104 6.29 -2.12 -7.18
N ASP A 105 7.23 -2.32 -8.11
CA ASP A 105 8.21 -3.40 -8.02
C ASP A 105 9.06 -3.23 -6.74
N ASP A 106 9.61 -2.01 -6.51
CA ASP A 106 10.44 -1.71 -5.32
C ASP A 106 9.64 -1.83 -4.01
N MET A 107 8.38 -1.35 -4.00
CA MET A 107 7.49 -1.50 -2.83
C MET A 107 7.24 -2.97 -2.51
N PHE A 108 6.92 -3.78 -3.52
CA PHE A 108 6.58 -5.18 -3.30
C PHE A 108 7.80 -6.01 -2.88
N GLU A 109 8.94 -5.81 -3.54
CA GLU A 109 10.20 -6.46 -3.19
C GLU A 109 10.60 -6.13 -1.74
N HIS A 110 10.53 -4.84 -1.37
CA HIS A 110 10.86 -4.43 -0.01
C HIS A 110 9.86 -4.93 1.03
N MET A 111 8.56 -4.92 0.72
CA MET A 111 7.50 -5.41 1.60
C MET A 111 7.73 -6.88 2.00
N GLN A 112 8.30 -7.73 1.10
CA GLN A 112 8.62 -9.12 1.44
C GLN A 112 9.76 -9.25 2.45
N THR A 113 10.56 -8.21 2.66
CA THR A 113 11.67 -8.22 3.63
C THR A 113 11.28 -7.66 5.00
N LEU A 114 10.06 -7.15 5.16
CA LEU A 114 9.64 -6.49 6.40
C LEU A 114 9.29 -7.51 7.50
N PRO A 115 9.56 -7.17 8.77
CA PRO A 115 9.19 -8.00 9.91
C PRO A 115 7.67 -8.06 10.09
N ILE A 116 7.16 -9.13 10.70
CA ILE A 116 5.73 -9.29 11.02
C ILE A 116 5.20 -8.11 11.85
N ARG A 117 6.02 -7.52 12.71
CA ARG A 117 5.67 -6.31 13.48
C ARG A 117 5.09 -5.19 12.60
N TYR A 118 5.60 -5.02 11.38
CA TYR A 118 5.10 -4.00 10.46
C TYR A 118 3.64 -4.28 10.08
N PHE A 119 3.29 -5.53 9.78
CA PHE A 119 1.95 -5.94 9.41
C PHE A 119 0.98 -5.93 10.59
N ASP A 120 1.46 -6.21 11.80
CA ASP A 120 0.65 -6.11 13.02
C ASP A 120 0.31 -4.65 13.39
N GLN A 121 1.17 -3.70 13.03
CA GLN A 121 0.99 -2.27 13.31
C GLN A 121 0.22 -1.52 12.22
N ASN A 122 0.17 -2.05 11.00
CA ASN A 122 -0.46 -1.41 9.86
C ASN A 122 -1.61 -2.29 9.32
N THR A 123 -2.77 -1.68 9.10
CA THR A 123 -3.90 -2.42 8.53
C THR A 123 -3.66 -2.76 7.06
N ASN A 124 -4.18 -3.90 6.60
CA ASN A 124 -4.10 -4.29 5.19
C ASN A 124 -4.66 -3.21 4.26
N GLY A 125 -5.73 -2.52 4.67
CA GLY A 125 -6.31 -1.40 3.92
C GLY A 125 -5.36 -0.22 3.77
N SER A 126 -4.58 0.13 4.82
CA SER A 126 -3.59 1.20 4.74
C SER A 126 -2.45 0.86 3.79
N ILE A 127 -1.95 -0.37 3.82
CA ILE A 127 -0.91 -0.86 2.90
C ILE A 127 -1.44 -0.90 1.46
N MET A 128 -2.66 -1.43 1.24
CA MET A 128 -3.29 -1.45 -0.09
C MET A 128 -3.50 -0.05 -0.66
N SER A 129 -3.80 0.96 0.17
CA SER A 129 -3.94 2.35 -0.27
C SER A 129 -2.66 2.89 -0.90
N LEU A 130 -1.47 2.43 -0.50
CA LEU A 130 -0.19 2.80 -1.13
C LEU A 130 -0.13 2.30 -2.59
N TYR A 131 -0.59 1.05 -2.84
CA TYR A 131 -0.59 0.43 -4.16
C TYR A 131 -1.69 0.95 -5.09
N THR A 132 -2.77 1.50 -4.54
CA THR A 132 -3.94 1.99 -5.29
C THR A 132 -3.97 3.52 -5.35
N ASN A 133 -4.39 4.17 -4.28
CA ASN A 133 -4.64 5.61 -4.24
C ASN A 133 -3.37 6.43 -4.39
N ASP A 134 -2.31 6.09 -3.64
CA ASP A 134 -1.07 6.87 -3.66
C ASP A 134 -0.31 6.71 -4.97
N THR A 135 -0.28 5.51 -5.54
CA THR A 135 0.30 5.31 -6.88
C THR A 135 -0.52 6.00 -7.96
N ASP A 136 -1.87 6.10 -7.84
CA ASP A 136 -2.68 6.81 -8.83
C ASP A 136 -2.47 8.33 -8.76
N THR A 137 -2.35 8.91 -7.57
CA THR A 137 -2.00 10.34 -7.42
C THR A 137 -0.62 10.66 -8.02
N LEU A 138 0.36 9.75 -7.86
CA LEU A 138 1.67 9.86 -8.54
C LEU A 138 1.52 9.81 -10.05
N ARG A 139 0.69 8.91 -10.58
CA ARG A 139 0.41 8.80 -12.01
C ARG A 139 -0.13 10.12 -12.55
N GLN A 140 -1.14 10.68 -11.88
CA GLN A 140 -1.75 11.95 -12.28
C GLN A 140 -0.73 13.09 -12.26
N MET A 141 0.11 13.16 -11.24
CA MET A 141 1.16 14.17 -11.17
C MET A 141 2.17 14.05 -12.30
N ILE A 142 2.71 12.84 -12.55
CA ILE A 142 3.75 12.63 -13.55
C ILE A 142 3.18 12.80 -14.96
N SER A 143 2.03 12.17 -15.25
CA SER A 143 1.50 12.11 -16.62
C SER A 143 0.69 13.35 -17.02
N GLN A 144 0.17 14.13 -16.06
CA GLN A 144 -0.73 15.25 -16.31
C GLN A 144 -0.27 16.56 -15.66
N ALA A 145 -0.10 16.58 -14.32
CA ALA A 145 0.13 17.82 -13.60
C ALA A 145 1.46 18.50 -13.97
N ILE A 146 2.55 17.73 -14.05
CA ILE A 146 3.87 18.28 -14.43
C ILE A 146 3.87 18.82 -15.88
N PRO A 147 3.42 18.07 -16.92
CA PRO A 147 3.37 18.59 -18.28
C PRO A 147 2.47 19.82 -18.42
N GLN A 148 1.28 19.82 -17.77
CA GLN A 148 0.36 20.96 -17.83
C GLN A 148 0.92 22.19 -17.13
N ALA A 149 1.58 22.03 -15.98
CA ALA A 149 2.24 23.13 -15.29
C ALA A 149 3.39 23.73 -16.11
N LEU A 150 4.20 22.89 -16.76
CA LEU A 150 5.26 23.33 -17.68
C LEU A 150 4.68 24.04 -18.92
N MET A 151 3.64 23.48 -19.52
CA MET A 151 2.94 24.09 -20.65
C MET A 151 2.39 25.46 -20.29
N ALA A 152 1.72 25.57 -19.13
CA ALA A 152 1.18 26.83 -18.63
C ALA A 152 2.30 27.85 -18.39
N LEU A 153 3.40 27.44 -17.77
CA LEU A 153 4.55 28.32 -17.52
C LEU A 153 5.15 28.86 -18.85
N PHE A 154 5.37 27.99 -19.83
CA PHE A 154 5.88 28.42 -21.14
C PHE A 154 4.88 29.33 -21.86
N THR A 155 3.58 29.02 -21.82
CA THR A 155 2.53 29.87 -22.40
C THR A 155 2.53 31.24 -21.76
N ILE A 156 2.62 31.34 -20.41
CA ILE A 156 2.73 32.63 -19.70
C ILE A 156 3.93 33.43 -20.21
N VAL A 157 5.11 32.81 -20.25
CA VAL A 157 6.35 33.49 -20.65
C VAL A 157 6.28 33.94 -22.10
N VAL A 158 5.89 33.05 -23.02
CA VAL A 158 5.84 33.38 -24.46
C VAL A 158 4.78 34.46 -24.75
N THR A 159 3.59 34.34 -24.13
CA THR A 159 2.52 35.33 -24.27
C THR A 159 2.94 36.68 -23.68
N PHE A 160 3.57 36.71 -22.50
CA PHE A 160 4.05 37.93 -21.86
C PHE A 160 5.10 38.66 -22.75
N ILE A 161 6.07 37.93 -23.30
CA ILE A 161 7.07 38.48 -24.21
C ILE A 161 6.36 39.04 -25.46
N SER A 162 5.41 38.29 -26.04
CA SER A 162 4.66 38.72 -27.21
C SER A 162 3.83 40.00 -26.95
N MET A 163 3.19 40.09 -25.79
CA MET A 163 2.45 41.28 -25.35
C MET A 163 3.36 42.50 -25.19
N LEU A 164 4.56 42.29 -24.58
CA LEU A 164 5.54 43.35 -24.36
C LEU A 164 6.08 43.91 -25.68
N VAL A 165 6.34 43.03 -26.65
CA VAL A 165 6.81 43.42 -28.00
C VAL A 165 5.73 44.17 -28.78
N LEU A 166 4.47 43.78 -28.66
CA LEU A 166 3.34 44.42 -29.34
C LEU A 166 3.02 45.81 -28.79
N SER A 167 2.90 45.96 -27.50
CA SER A 167 2.58 47.24 -26.84
C SER A 167 2.95 47.18 -25.36
N PRO A 168 4.08 47.81 -24.95
CA PRO A 168 4.44 47.89 -23.51
C PRO A 168 3.38 48.57 -22.67
N LEU A 169 2.69 49.58 -23.19
CA LEU A 169 1.70 50.37 -22.45
C LEU A 169 0.45 49.53 -22.09
N LEU A 170 -0.07 48.76 -23.06
CA LEU A 170 -1.18 47.84 -22.79
C LEU A 170 -0.75 46.65 -21.90
N THR A 171 0.52 46.27 -21.94
CA THR A 171 1.06 45.20 -21.06
C THR A 171 1.06 45.60 -19.61
N ILE A 172 1.35 46.88 -19.29
CA ILE A 172 1.22 47.39 -17.91
C ILE A 172 -0.22 47.23 -17.38
N LEU A 173 -1.23 47.59 -18.19
CA LEU A 173 -2.63 47.39 -17.83
C LEU A 173 -2.93 45.90 -17.56
N ALA A 174 -2.47 45.00 -18.44
CA ALA A 174 -2.67 43.58 -18.28
C ALA A 174 -2.05 43.03 -16.97
N VAL A 175 -0.84 43.45 -16.65
CA VAL A 175 -0.14 43.07 -15.42
C VAL A 175 -0.89 43.57 -14.17
N LEU A 176 -1.38 44.81 -14.16
CA LEU A 176 -2.17 45.35 -13.07
C LEU A 176 -3.45 44.55 -12.82
N ILE A 177 -4.15 44.17 -13.88
CA ILE A 177 -5.37 43.36 -13.77
C ILE A 177 -5.06 41.94 -13.27
N ILE A 178 -3.94 41.36 -13.67
CA ILE A 178 -3.48 40.05 -13.15
C ILE A 178 -3.21 40.14 -11.65
N PHE A 179 -2.54 41.18 -11.17
CA PHE A 179 -2.36 41.36 -9.73
C PHE A 179 -3.70 41.51 -8.99
N LEU A 180 -4.64 42.24 -9.55
CA LEU A 180 -6.00 42.33 -9.01
C LEU A 180 -6.67 40.94 -8.96
N MET A 181 -6.58 40.19 -10.06
CA MET A 181 -7.14 38.83 -10.15
C MET A 181 -6.52 37.91 -9.10
N LEU A 182 -5.20 37.88 -8.97
CA LEU A 182 -4.49 37.04 -7.98
C LEU A 182 -4.87 37.43 -6.54
N PHE A 183 -5.01 38.72 -6.26
CA PHE A 183 -5.44 39.21 -4.96
C PHE A 183 -6.86 38.77 -4.61
N VAL A 184 -7.80 38.93 -5.53
CA VAL A 184 -9.21 38.56 -5.33
C VAL A 184 -9.34 37.03 -5.21
N THR A 185 -8.69 36.31 -6.12
CA THR A 185 -8.69 34.83 -6.12
C THR A 185 -8.08 34.28 -4.85
N GLY A 186 -6.97 34.87 -4.37
CA GLY A 186 -6.32 34.49 -3.12
C GLY A 186 -7.24 34.64 -1.90
N LYS A 187 -7.98 35.75 -1.80
CA LYS A 187 -8.97 35.98 -0.72
C LYS A 187 -10.13 34.98 -0.75
N ILE A 188 -10.71 34.73 -1.94
CA ILE A 188 -11.80 33.77 -2.10
C ILE A 188 -11.29 32.35 -1.83
N GLY A 189 -10.14 32.00 -2.38
CA GLY A 189 -9.50 30.69 -2.24
C GLY A 189 -9.18 30.35 -0.78
N ALA A 190 -8.67 31.31 0.00
CA ALA A 190 -8.39 31.10 1.42
C ALA A 190 -9.67 30.79 2.23
N LYS A 191 -10.78 31.48 1.93
CA LYS A 191 -12.08 31.17 2.55
C LYS A 191 -12.63 29.82 2.09
N SER A 192 -12.60 29.57 0.79
CA SER A 192 -13.04 28.30 0.19
C SER A 192 -12.28 27.12 0.81
N GLY A 193 -10.95 27.21 0.89
CA GLY A 193 -10.10 26.14 1.46
C GLY A 193 -10.48 25.79 2.90
N LYS A 194 -10.75 26.81 3.74
CA LYS A 194 -11.20 26.57 5.13
C LYS A 194 -12.50 25.78 5.21
N TYR A 195 -13.48 26.11 4.36
CA TYR A 195 -14.76 25.41 4.34
C TYR A 195 -14.66 24.02 3.68
N PHE A 196 -13.81 23.85 2.68
CA PHE A 196 -13.54 22.51 2.10
C PHE A 196 -12.92 21.55 3.11
N VAL A 197 -11.97 22.01 3.95
CA VAL A 197 -11.43 21.19 5.05
C VAL A 197 -12.54 20.78 6.01
N ARG A 198 -13.41 21.73 6.40
CA ARG A 198 -14.54 21.44 7.29
C ARG A 198 -15.54 20.46 6.66
N GLN A 199 -15.83 20.62 5.37
CA GLN A 199 -16.67 19.69 4.61
C GLN A 199 -16.09 18.28 4.61
N GLN A 200 -14.77 18.13 4.41
CA GLN A 200 -14.11 16.82 4.45
C GLN A 200 -14.21 16.16 5.83
N MET A 201 -14.07 16.94 6.90
CA MET A 201 -14.27 16.44 8.27
C MET A 201 -15.71 15.96 8.48
N SER A 202 -16.71 16.78 8.14
CA SER A 202 -18.12 16.39 8.26
C SER A 202 -18.48 15.19 7.37
N LEU A 203 -17.88 15.07 6.19
CA LEU A 203 -18.06 13.91 5.32
C LEU A 203 -17.48 12.64 5.94
N ALA A 204 -16.31 12.74 6.59
CA ALA A 204 -15.70 11.61 7.31
C ALA A 204 -16.59 11.16 8.47
N ASP A 205 -17.17 12.11 9.23
CA ASP A 205 -18.11 11.80 10.33
C ASP A 205 -19.35 11.05 9.82
N VAL A 206 -19.97 11.55 8.74
CA VAL A 206 -21.13 10.88 8.11
C VAL A 206 -20.77 9.50 7.58
N THR A 207 -19.63 9.36 6.89
CA THR A 207 -19.21 8.09 6.32
C THR A 207 -18.90 7.06 7.42
N GLY A 208 -18.19 7.48 8.47
CA GLY A 208 -17.90 6.62 9.61
C GLY A 208 -19.17 6.16 10.35
N PHE A 209 -20.14 7.06 10.52
CA PHE A 209 -21.42 6.70 11.10
C PHE A 209 -22.19 5.68 10.25
N VAL A 210 -22.24 5.89 8.93
CA VAL A 210 -22.90 4.97 8.00
C VAL A 210 -22.23 3.59 8.04
N GLU A 211 -20.89 3.52 8.01
CA GLU A 211 -20.13 2.27 8.10
C GLU A 211 -20.42 1.54 9.41
N GLU A 212 -20.40 2.24 10.56
CA GLU A 212 -20.74 1.68 11.87
C GLU A 212 -22.15 1.10 11.88
N ARG A 213 -23.15 1.86 11.38
CA ARG A 213 -24.55 1.39 11.36
C ARG A 213 -24.78 0.25 10.38
N MET A 214 -24.09 0.24 9.21
CA MET A 214 -24.15 -0.90 8.28
C MET A 214 -23.61 -2.18 8.92
N ASN A 215 -22.46 -2.12 9.57
CA ASN A 215 -21.87 -3.25 10.27
C ASN A 215 -22.74 -3.71 11.45
N GLY A 216 -23.33 -2.75 12.15
CA GLY A 216 -24.23 -2.99 13.29
C GLY A 216 -25.72 -3.15 12.93
N GLN A 217 -26.10 -3.27 11.66
CA GLN A 217 -27.51 -3.22 11.25
C GLN A 217 -28.39 -4.29 11.93
N ARG A 218 -27.86 -5.48 12.16
CA ARG A 218 -28.59 -6.54 12.91
C ARG A 218 -28.93 -6.09 14.34
N VAL A 219 -27.99 -5.40 15.00
CA VAL A 219 -28.18 -4.88 16.36
C VAL A 219 -29.24 -3.77 16.37
N VAL A 220 -29.14 -2.82 15.41
CA VAL A 220 -30.15 -1.74 15.25
C VAL A 220 -31.54 -2.34 15.10
N LYS A 221 -31.69 -3.38 14.25
CA LYS A 221 -32.99 -4.05 14.00
C LYS A 221 -33.53 -4.79 15.22
N VAL A 222 -32.68 -5.57 15.92
CA VAL A 222 -33.11 -6.33 17.10
C VAL A 222 -33.58 -5.43 18.24
N PHE A 223 -32.96 -4.27 18.41
CA PHE A 223 -33.30 -3.31 19.46
C PHE A 223 -34.28 -2.23 19.01
N ASN A 224 -34.77 -2.23 17.77
CA ASN A 224 -35.70 -1.25 17.18
C ASN A 224 -35.20 0.21 17.32
N HIS A 225 -33.89 0.42 17.06
CA HIS A 225 -33.26 1.74 17.21
C HIS A 225 -33.16 2.51 15.87
N GLU A 226 -33.96 2.15 14.85
CA GLU A 226 -33.94 2.80 13.53
C GLU A 226 -34.18 4.31 13.62
N LYS A 227 -35.27 4.72 14.30
CA LYS A 227 -35.60 6.15 14.44
C LYS A 227 -34.50 6.95 15.12
N LYS A 228 -33.89 6.40 16.16
CA LYS A 228 -32.76 7.05 16.84
C LYS A 228 -31.55 7.19 15.91
N SER A 229 -31.27 6.15 15.11
CA SER A 229 -30.18 6.18 14.14
C SER A 229 -30.46 7.21 13.03
N GLU A 230 -31.71 7.37 12.57
CA GLU A 230 -32.12 8.41 11.62
C GLU A 230 -31.90 9.80 12.20
N GLU A 231 -32.33 10.06 13.46
CA GLU A 231 -32.15 11.36 14.12
C GLU A 231 -30.65 11.73 14.32
N GLU A 232 -29.81 10.74 14.60
CA GLU A 232 -28.35 10.92 14.73
C GLU A 232 -27.72 11.20 13.36
N PHE A 233 -28.13 10.46 12.33
CA PHE A 233 -27.72 10.69 10.93
C PHE A 233 -28.09 12.07 10.44
N ASP A 234 -29.33 12.51 10.68
CA ASP A 234 -29.82 13.81 10.24
C ASP A 234 -28.97 14.95 10.81
N LYS A 235 -28.55 14.88 12.08
CA LYS A 235 -27.67 15.89 12.67
C LYS A 235 -26.29 15.96 11.98
N LEU A 236 -25.70 14.80 11.68
CA LEU A 236 -24.42 14.74 10.99
C LEU A 236 -24.55 15.22 9.53
N ASN A 237 -25.64 14.82 8.87
CA ASN A 237 -25.93 15.19 7.49
C ASN A 237 -26.23 16.69 7.36
N GLU A 238 -26.92 17.33 8.33
CA GLU A 238 -27.12 18.76 8.37
C GLU A 238 -25.80 19.52 8.55
N ALA A 239 -24.90 19.04 9.42
CA ALA A 239 -23.57 19.63 9.57
C ALA A 239 -22.72 19.51 8.29
N LEU A 240 -22.87 18.39 7.56
CA LEU A 240 -22.27 18.21 6.24
C LEU A 240 -22.89 19.18 5.23
N PHE A 241 -24.23 19.30 5.20
CA PHE A 241 -24.92 20.22 4.30
C PHE A 241 -24.45 21.66 4.51
N GLU A 242 -24.41 22.16 5.75
CA GLU A 242 -23.95 23.52 6.04
C GLU A 242 -22.51 23.76 5.58
N SER A 243 -21.60 22.84 5.90
CA SER A 243 -20.20 22.96 5.53
C SER A 243 -20.00 22.88 4.01
N ALA A 244 -20.71 21.96 3.34
CA ALA A 244 -20.67 21.78 1.89
C ALA A 244 -21.28 22.97 1.15
N ALA A 245 -22.42 23.51 1.64
CA ALA A 245 -23.03 24.68 1.06
C ALA A 245 -22.10 25.89 1.09
N GLN A 246 -21.40 26.13 2.21
CA GLN A 246 -20.43 27.23 2.31
C GLN A 246 -19.17 26.97 1.44
N ALA A 247 -18.64 25.76 1.42
CA ALA A 247 -17.51 25.40 0.58
C ALA A 247 -17.83 25.64 -0.90
N ASN A 248 -18.97 25.14 -1.37
CA ASN A 248 -19.41 25.27 -2.76
C ASN A 248 -19.78 26.71 -3.11
N LYS A 249 -20.37 27.50 -2.17
CA LYS A 249 -20.63 28.91 -2.38
C LYS A 249 -19.36 29.67 -2.77
N TYR A 250 -18.29 29.55 -1.99
CA TYR A 250 -17.04 30.22 -2.29
C TYR A 250 -16.30 29.60 -3.47
N GLY A 251 -16.34 28.26 -3.64
CA GLY A 251 -15.74 27.58 -4.77
C GLY A 251 -16.37 27.98 -6.10
N ASN A 252 -17.69 27.96 -6.19
CA ASN A 252 -18.44 28.29 -7.40
C ASN A 252 -18.45 29.79 -7.74
N MET A 253 -18.23 30.70 -6.76
CA MET A 253 -18.03 32.12 -7.04
C MET A 253 -16.73 32.41 -7.79
N MET A 254 -15.72 31.56 -7.68
CA MET A 254 -14.41 31.81 -8.24
C MET A 254 -14.43 31.94 -9.77
N GLY A 255 -15.14 31.04 -10.47
CA GLY A 255 -15.29 31.08 -11.93
C GLY A 255 -15.91 32.37 -12.46
N PRO A 256 -17.12 32.75 -12.04
CA PRO A 256 -17.77 34.01 -12.45
C PRO A 256 -16.96 35.27 -12.11
N VAL A 257 -16.35 35.32 -10.93
CA VAL A 257 -15.51 36.47 -10.52
C VAL A 257 -14.33 36.65 -11.45
N ILE A 258 -13.59 35.56 -11.73
CA ILE A 258 -12.46 35.61 -12.64
C ILE A 258 -12.93 35.95 -14.05
N GLY A 259 -14.01 35.32 -14.54
CA GLY A 259 -14.58 35.60 -15.85
C GLY A 259 -14.93 37.07 -16.02
N ASN A 260 -15.53 37.70 -15.01
CA ASN A 260 -15.85 39.13 -15.04
C ASN A 260 -14.60 40.03 -14.97
N ILE A 261 -13.58 39.66 -14.22
CA ILE A 261 -12.28 40.39 -14.24
C ILE A 261 -11.65 40.32 -15.64
N VAL A 262 -11.68 39.14 -16.30
CA VAL A 262 -11.18 38.99 -17.68
C VAL A 262 -12.00 39.81 -18.67
N ASN A 263 -13.33 39.86 -18.54
CA ASN A 263 -14.20 40.72 -19.36
C ASN A 263 -13.92 42.19 -19.12
N LEU A 264 -13.71 42.60 -17.87
CA LEU A 264 -13.31 43.98 -17.53
C LEU A 264 -11.96 44.32 -18.17
N GLN A 265 -10.98 43.44 -18.09
CA GLN A 265 -9.69 43.57 -18.76
C GLN A 265 -9.87 43.74 -20.27
N PHE A 266 -10.70 42.91 -20.90
CA PHE A 266 -10.99 43.00 -22.33
C PHE A 266 -11.57 44.37 -22.70
N VAL A 267 -12.57 44.86 -21.97
CA VAL A 267 -13.19 46.17 -22.21
C VAL A 267 -12.20 47.31 -22.00
N LEU A 268 -11.44 47.30 -20.91
CA LEU A 268 -10.42 48.32 -20.64
C LEU A 268 -9.33 48.34 -21.71
N THR A 269 -8.91 47.16 -22.18
CA THR A 269 -7.92 47.03 -23.25
C THR A 269 -8.48 47.55 -24.57
N ALA A 270 -9.73 47.26 -24.88
CA ALA A 270 -10.37 47.74 -26.10
C ALA A 270 -10.54 49.28 -26.10
N VAL A 271 -10.98 49.84 -24.98
CA VAL A 271 -11.17 51.31 -24.84
C VAL A 271 -9.83 52.04 -24.88
N LEU A 272 -8.89 51.62 -24.02
CA LEU A 272 -7.56 52.25 -23.97
C LEU A 272 -6.78 52.06 -25.30
N GLY A 273 -6.80 50.84 -25.85
CA GLY A 273 -6.18 50.55 -27.15
C GLY A 273 -6.80 51.35 -28.29
N GLY A 274 -8.15 51.53 -28.30
CA GLY A 274 -8.85 52.37 -29.27
C GLY A 274 -8.46 53.83 -29.15
N ILE A 275 -8.44 54.41 -27.93
CA ILE A 275 -7.98 55.79 -27.71
C ILE A 275 -6.54 56.00 -28.20
N LEU A 276 -5.66 55.10 -27.83
CA LEU A 276 -4.23 55.19 -28.22
C LEU A 276 -4.02 55.03 -29.75
N SER A 277 -4.81 54.16 -30.38
CA SER A 277 -4.81 53.97 -31.82
C SER A 277 -5.25 55.23 -32.57
N VAL A 278 -6.37 55.87 -32.13
CA VAL A 278 -6.86 57.11 -32.73
C VAL A 278 -5.90 58.29 -32.47
N ALA A 279 -5.29 58.32 -31.29
CA ALA A 279 -4.31 59.34 -30.91
C ALA A 279 -2.94 59.14 -31.61
N GLY A 280 -2.71 58.04 -32.33
CA GLY A 280 -1.45 57.71 -32.97
C GLY A 280 -0.31 57.43 -32.01
N VAL A 281 -0.59 57.10 -30.77
CA VAL A 281 0.40 56.88 -29.70
C VAL A 281 0.76 55.40 -29.62
N GLY A 282 2.09 55.11 -29.61
CA GLY A 282 2.58 53.75 -29.36
C GLY A 282 2.46 52.77 -30.53
N GLY A 283 2.19 53.26 -31.78
CA GLY A 283 2.10 52.40 -32.96
C GLY A 283 0.97 51.35 -32.91
N ILE A 284 -0.12 51.61 -32.18
CA ILE A 284 -1.20 50.67 -32.03
C ILE A 284 -2.10 50.70 -33.26
N THR A 285 -1.95 49.65 -34.09
CA THR A 285 -2.77 49.40 -35.28
C THR A 285 -4.00 48.58 -34.95
N LEU A 286 -4.93 48.41 -35.87
CA LEU A 286 -6.11 47.56 -35.72
C LEU A 286 -5.69 46.09 -35.50
N GLY A 287 -4.65 45.60 -36.20
CA GLY A 287 -4.13 44.28 -36.04
C GLY A 287 -3.44 44.05 -34.68
N VAL A 288 -2.69 45.06 -34.19
CA VAL A 288 -2.12 45.04 -32.83
C VAL A 288 -3.24 44.94 -31.79
N MET A 289 -4.30 45.71 -31.92
CA MET A 289 -5.43 45.70 -31.01
C MET A 289 -6.17 44.36 -30.99
N ALA A 290 -6.42 43.79 -32.19
CA ALA A 290 -7.06 42.47 -32.31
C ALA A 290 -6.25 41.37 -31.66
N SER A 291 -4.92 41.31 -31.91
CA SER A 291 -3.99 40.37 -31.29
C SER A 291 -3.94 40.55 -29.76
N TYR A 292 -3.93 41.81 -29.30
CA TYR A 292 -3.87 42.10 -27.87
C TYR A 292 -5.13 41.67 -27.12
N LEU A 293 -6.31 41.87 -27.70
CA LEU A 293 -7.58 41.39 -27.15
C LEU A 293 -7.62 39.87 -27.07
N GLN A 294 -7.07 39.18 -28.03
CA GLN A 294 -6.93 37.72 -28.01
C GLN A 294 -5.94 37.27 -26.92
N PHE A 295 -4.81 37.97 -26.77
CA PHE A 295 -3.88 37.68 -25.68
C PHE A 295 -4.48 37.88 -24.30
N THR A 296 -5.34 38.90 -24.10
CA THR A 296 -6.04 39.12 -22.85
C THR A 296 -6.79 37.88 -22.38
N LYS A 297 -7.46 37.18 -23.29
CA LYS A 297 -8.15 35.92 -23.00
C LYS A 297 -7.18 34.76 -22.76
N SER A 298 -6.17 34.61 -23.61
CA SER A 298 -5.22 33.49 -23.58
C SER A 298 -4.23 33.57 -22.40
N PHE A 299 -3.95 34.76 -21.86
CA PHE A 299 -2.97 34.97 -20.81
C PHE A 299 -3.48 34.59 -19.41
N THR A 300 -4.79 34.70 -19.15
CA THR A 300 -5.38 34.42 -17.84
C THR A 300 -5.53 32.92 -17.57
N GLN A 301 -5.86 32.15 -18.60
CA GLN A 301 -6.17 30.71 -18.44
C GLN A 301 -5.00 29.88 -17.89
N PRO A 302 -3.72 30.08 -18.30
CA PRO A 302 -2.58 29.34 -17.75
C PRO A 302 -2.38 29.55 -16.23
N PHE A 303 -2.67 30.73 -15.68
CA PHE A 303 -2.57 30.95 -14.22
C PHE A 303 -3.53 30.06 -13.45
N MET A 304 -4.75 29.88 -13.97
CA MET A 304 -5.74 28.99 -13.37
C MET A 304 -5.29 27.53 -13.45
N GLN A 305 -4.69 27.12 -14.58
CA GLN A 305 -4.14 25.76 -14.73
C GLN A 305 -3.01 25.50 -13.73
N VAL A 306 -2.07 26.43 -13.55
CA VAL A 306 -0.99 26.29 -12.55
C VAL A 306 -1.58 26.12 -11.14
N ALA A 307 -2.58 26.94 -10.77
CA ALA A 307 -3.23 26.84 -9.47
C ALA A 307 -3.92 25.49 -9.22
N GLN A 308 -4.57 24.92 -10.23
CA GLN A 308 -5.18 23.58 -10.15
C GLN A 308 -4.12 22.49 -10.02
N GLN A 309 -3.04 22.55 -10.81
CA GLN A 309 -1.99 21.55 -10.77
C GLN A 309 -1.19 21.56 -9.46
N PHE A 310 -1.11 22.71 -8.78
CA PHE A 310 -0.44 22.84 -7.50
C PHE A 310 -1.02 21.88 -6.45
N ASN A 311 -2.32 21.80 -6.33
CA ASN A 311 -2.99 20.88 -5.40
C ASN A 311 -2.68 19.42 -5.74
N SER A 312 -2.75 19.05 -7.02
CA SER A 312 -2.41 17.70 -7.48
C SER A 312 -0.97 17.30 -7.16
N ILE A 313 -0.04 18.25 -7.30
CA ILE A 313 1.37 18.03 -6.97
C ILE A 313 1.56 17.85 -5.45
N VAL A 314 0.90 18.67 -4.62
CA VAL A 314 0.99 18.56 -3.15
C VAL A 314 0.43 17.21 -2.68
N MET A 315 -0.73 16.79 -3.18
CA MET A 315 -1.33 15.50 -2.85
C MET A 315 -0.44 14.32 -3.27
N ALA A 316 0.14 14.39 -4.45
CA ALA A 316 1.03 13.35 -4.94
C ALA A 316 2.36 13.28 -4.16
N LEU A 317 2.89 14.42 -3.71
CA LEU A 317 4.08 14.43 -2.85
C LEU A 317 3.79 13.80 -1.48
N ALA A 318 2.62 14.03 -0.90
CA ALA A 318 2.20 13.37 0.33
C ALA A 318 2.03 11.85 0.14
N GLY A 319 1.47 11.41 -0.99
CA GLY A 319 1.40 9.98 -1.35
C GLY A 319 2.79 9.37 -1.57
N ALA A 320 3.68 10.10 -2.27
CA ALA A 320 5.07 9.69 -2.47
C ALA A 320 5.83 9.53 -1.15
N GLU A 321 5.60 10.42 -0.19
CA GLU A 321 6.20 10.32 1.15
C GLU A 321 5.79 9.03 1.86
N ARG A 322 4.49 8.68 1.84
CA ARG A 322 4.01 7.41 2.42
C ARG A 322 4.62 6.19 1.73
N ILE A 323 4.68 6.21 0.40
CA ILE A 323 5.33 5.15 -0.39
C ILE A 323 6.81 5.00 0.00
N PHE A 324 7.54 6.13 0.09
CA PHE A 324 8.95 6.08 0.46
C PHE A 324 9.18 5.68 1.91
N ASN A 325 8.27 6.00 2.83
CA ASN A 325 8.32 5.50 4.20
C ASN A 325 8.24 3.97 4.25
N LEU A 326 7.37 3.35 3.41
CA LEU A 326 7.35 1.89 3.28
C LEU A 326 8.69 1.35 2.74
N ILE A 327 9.25 1.97 1.68
CA ILE A 327 10.51 1.52 1.05
C ILE A 327 11.72 1.72 1.99
N ASP A 328 11.64 2.68 2.89
CA ASP A 328 12.72 3.01 3.84
C ASP A 328 12.55 2.32 5.20
N GLU A 329 11.45 1.58 5.40
CA GLU A 329 11.24 0.80 6.63
C GLU A 329 12.37 -0.22 6.78
N LYS A 330 12.76 -0.51 8.01
CA LYS A 330 13.86 -1.45 8.24
C LYS A 330 13.43 -2.87 7.89
N PRO A 331 14.20 -3.58 7.04
CA PRO A 331 13.93 -4.98 6.77
C PRO A 331 14.10 -5.81 8.05
N GLU A 332 13.57 -7.01 8.04
CA GLU A 332 13.76 -7.94 9.15
C GLU A 332 15.27 -8.22 9.34
N ASP A 333 15.75 -7.96 10.54
CA ASP A 333 17.15 -8.18 10.88
C ASP A 333 17.45 -9.66 11.12
N ASP A 334 18.50 -10.18 10.50
CA ASP A 334 18.94 -11.57 10.67
C ASP A 334 20.47 -11.66 10.75
N GLU A 335 20.99 -11.62 11.97
CA GLU A 335 22.40 -11.83 12.27
C GLU A 335 22.77 -13.32 12.47
N GLY A 336 21.85 -14.24 12.17
CA GLY A 336 22.06 -15.68 12.30
C GLY A 336 23.16 -16.19 11.37
N TYR A 337 24.00 -17.08 11.89
CA TYR A 337 25.10 -17.71 11.14
C TYR A 337 25.07 -19.24 11.20
N VAL A 338 24.23 -19.83 12.03
CA VAL A 338 23.96 -21.27 12.06
C VAL A 338 22.95 -21.60 10.98
N THR A 339 23.24 -22.61 10.15
CA THR A 339 22.40 -23.00 9.00
C THR A 339 21.89 -24.41 9.14
N LEU A 340 20.76 -24.72 8.52
CA LEU A 340 20.20 -26.07 8.44
C LEU A 340 20.72 -26.77 7.19
N VAL A 341 21.24 -28.02 7.37
CA VAL A 341 21.81 -28.82 6.27
C VAL A 341 21.27 -30.25 6.29
N ASN A 342 21.23 -30.89 5.12
CA ASN A 342 21.04 -32.34 5.06
C ASN A 342 22.24 -33.02 5.64
N ALA A 343 22.03 -34.05 6.46
CA ALA A 343 23.08 -34.72 7.18
C ALA A 343 22.96 -36.26 7.08
N LYS A 344 24.06 -36.95 7.30
CA LYS A 344 24.11 -38.39 7.47
C LYS A 344 25.05 -38.76 8.61
N LYS A 345 24.80 -39.89 9.26
CA LYS A 345 25.75 -40.46 10.25
C LYS A 345 26.76 -41.32 9.53
N ASP A 346 28.05 -41.13 9.83
CA ASP A 346 29.13 -42.03 9.38
C ASP A 346 29.11 -43.34 10.17
N ALA A 347 29.98 -44.26 9.81
CA ALA A 347 30.11 -45.55 10.47
C ALA A 347 30.48 -45.44 11.97
N ASN A 348 31.04 -44.31 12.40
CA ASN A 348 31.41 -44.01 13.79
C ASN A 348 30.32 -43.23 14.54
N GLY A 349 29.19 -42.95 13.88
CA GLY A 349 28.10 -42.21 14.47
C GLY A 349 28.23 -40.68 14.41
N ASN A 350 29.30 -40.14 13.77
CA ASN A 350 29.44 -38.68 13.63
C ASN A 350 28.52 -38.13 12.53
N ILE A 351 27.99 -36.95 12.76
CA ILE A 351 27.11 -36.28 11.83
C ILE A 351 27.95 -35.51 10.81
N THR A 352 27.70 -35.75 9.53
CA THR A 352 28.38 -35.08 8.42
C THR A 352 27.36 -34.53 7.44
N GLU A 353 27.65 -33.36 6.88
CA GLU A 353 26.84 -32.71 5.84
C GLU A 353 26.85 -33.56 4.56
N CYS A 354 25.72 -33.67 3.89
CA CYS A 354 25.59 -34.31 2.58
C CYS A 354 24.66 -33.46 1.67
N LYS A 355 24.84 -33.66 0.34
CA LYS A 355 23.98 -32.98 -0.64
C LYS A 355 22.67 -33.71 -0.88
N GLU A 356 22.66 -35.00 -0.59
CA GLU A 356 21.51 -35.88 -0.81
C GLU A 356 20.48 -35.68 0.29
N ARG A 357 19.20 -35.80 -0.05
CA ARG A 357 18.10 -35.75 0.90
C ARG A 357 18.00 -37.08 1.63
N THR A 358 18.46 -37.14 2.86
CA THR A 358 18.53 -38.36 3.69
C THR A 358 17.35 -38.50 4.64
N GLY A 359 16.49 -37.48 4.74
CA GLY A 359 15.47 -37.39 5.80
C GLY A 359 16.02 -37.00 7.17
N MET A 360 17.33 -36.82 7.28
CA MET A 360 18.01 -36.36 8.50
C MET A 360 18.57 -34.96 8.29
N TRP A 361 18.29 -34.07 9.21
CA TRP A 361 18.76 -32.68 9.17
C TRP A 361 19.65 -32.39 10.38
N ALA A 362 20.60 -31.46 10.22
CA ALA A 362 21.49 -31.01 11.28
C ALA A 362 21.76 -29.51 11.20
N TRP A 363 21.94 -28.92 12.35
CA TRP A 363 22.42 -27.54 12.50
C TRP A 363 23.92 -27.50 12.27
N LYS A 364 24.39 -26.80 11.24
CA LYS A 364 25.77 -26.48 10.96
C LYS A 364 26.16 -25.22 11.71
N HIS A 365 26.94 -25.38 12.78
CA HIS A 365 27.34 -24.29 13.66
C HIS A 365 28.85 -24.01 13.50
N PRO A 366 29.23 -22.98 12.72
CA PRO A 366 30.60 -22.51 12.64
C PRO A 366 31.01 -21.79 13.93
N HIS A 367 32.18 -22.11 14.49
CA HIS A 367 32.74 -21.45 15.67
C HIS A 367 33.80 -20.45 15.24
N SER A 368 33.58 -19.16 15.54
CA SER A 368 34.49 -18.07 15.17
C SER A 368 35.80 -18.06 15.93
N ALA A 369 35.85 -18.77 17.09
CA ALA A 369 37.02 -18.75 17.97
C ALA A 369 38.17 -19.60 17.43
N ASP A 370 37.88 -20.74 16.79
CA ASP A 370 38.87 -21.72 16.32
C ASP A 370 38.69 -22.18 14.87
N GLY A 371 37.67 -21.61 14.17
CA GLY A 371 37.34 -21.96 12.80
C GLY A 371 36.70 -23.35 12.63
N SER A 372 36.39 -24.05 13.74
CA SER A 372 35.78 -25.39 13.70
C SER A 372 34.29 -25.28 13.31
N VAL A 373 33.73 -26.37 12.81
CA VAL A 373 32.32 -26.52 12.50
C VAL A 373 31.76 -27.70 13.28
N SER A 374 30.76 -27.49 14.09
CA SER A 374 30.03 -28.58 14.76
C SER A 374 28.67 -28.82 14.07
N TYR A 375 28.23 -30.07 14.08
CA TYR A 375 26.96 -30.50 13.57
C TYR A 375 26.10 -31.04 14.71
N THR A 376 24.92 -30.45 14.91
CA THR A 376 23.94 -30.87 15.92
C THR A 376 22.71 -31.43 15.21
N GLU A 377 22.34 -32.68 15.49
CA GLU A 377 21.13 -33.30 14.90
C GLU A 377 19.89 -32.48 15.24
N LEU A 378 19.07 -32.18 14.23
CA LEU A 378 17.77 -31.52 14.42
C LEU A 378 16.78 -32.52 15.06
N LYS A 379 16.48 -32.35 16.33
CA LYS A 379 15.58 -33.21 17.12
C LYS A 379 14.33 -32.53 17.61
N GLY A 380 14.34 -31.21 17.71
CA GLY A 380 13.21 -30.43 18.19
C GLY A 380 13.20 -30.24 19.72
N ASP A 381 14.35 -30.18 20.40
CA ASP A 381 14.45 -29.75 21.80
C ASP A 381 14.36 -28.22 21.86
N VAL A 382 13.28 -27.67 22.41
CA VAL A 382 13.07 -26.22 22.54
C VAL A 382 13.03 -25.85 24.01
N ARG A 383 13.82 -24.83 24.43
CA ARG A 383 13.93 -24.36 25.80
C ARG A 383 13.87 -22.85 25.89
N PHE A 384 13.09 -22.36 26.83
CA PHE A 384 13.06 -20.95 27.25
C PHE A 384 13.76 -20.86 28.61
N GLU A 385 14.66 -19.92 28.75
CA GLU A 385 15.45 -19.67 29.96
C GLU A 385 15.23 -18.20 30.34
N ASP A 386 14.41 -17.95 31.37
CA ASP A 386 14.09 -16.66 31.98
C ASP A 386 13.68 -15.56 30.97
N VAL A 387 12.81 -15.93 30.02
CA VAL A 387 12.44 -15.07 28.90
C VAL A 387 11.44 -14.01 29.35
N THR A 388 11.82 -12.74 29.14
CA THR A 388 10.95 -11.57 29.32
C THR A 388 10.73 -10.89 27.96
N PHE A 389 9.45 -10.55 27.66
CA PHE A 389 9.10 -10.00 26.36
C PHE A 389 7.88 -9.08 26.40
N GLY A 390 7.92 -8.00 25.60
CA GLY A 390 6.80 -7.11 25.28
C GLY A 390 6.84 -6.64 23.84
N TYR A 391 5.69 -6.48 23.18
CA TYR A 391 5.60 -5.96 21.81
C TYR A 391 6.04 -4.50 21.70
N ASN A 392 5.86 -3.74 22.80
CA ASN A 392 6.29 -2.35 22.95
C ASN A 392 7.09 -2.22 24.25
N GLU A 393 7.92 -1.19 24.34
CA GLU A 393 8.77 -0.91 25.52
C GLU A 393 7.93 -0.64 26.79
N ASP A 394 6.71 -0.10 26.63
CA ASP A 394 5.87 0.33 27.75
C ASP A 394 5.07 -0.83 28.41
N LYS A 395 4.98 -2.01 27.76
CA LYS A 395 4.15 -3.10 28.24
C LYS A 395 4.81 -4.47 28.07
N THR A 396 5.28 -5.04 29.16
CA THR A 396 5.74 -6.43 29.20
C THR A 396 4.54 -7.38 29.19
N ILE A 397 4.62 -8.41 28.36
CA ILE A 397 3.59 -9.44 28.17
C ILE A 397 4.00 -10.77 28.81
N LEU A 398 5.28 -11.14 28.71
CA LEU A 398 5.82 -12.37 29.32
C LEU A 398 6.88 -11.98 30.37
N HIS A 399 6.80 -12.60 31.54
CA HIS A 399 7.67 -12.31 32.67
C HIS A 399 8.41 -13.58 33.09
N ASP A 400 9.73 -13.63 32.93
CA ASP A 400 10.62 -14.71 33.41
C ASP A 400 10.13 -16.12 33.05
N ILE A 401 9.76 -16.30 31.76
CA ILE A 401 9.23 -17.56 31.28
C ILE A 401 10.37 -18.58 31.13
N SER A 402 10.30 -19.64 31.91
CA SER A 402 11.18 -20.80 31.83
C SER A 402 10.37 -22.06 31.52
N LEU A 403 10.55 -22.66 30.35
CA LEU A 403 9.89 -23.86 29.90
C LEU A 403 10.79 -24.70 28.99
N TYR A 404 10.46 -25.97 28.84
CA TYR A 404 11.15 -26.84 27.87
C TYR A 404 10.17 -27.82 27.23
N ALA A 405 10.44 -28.19 25.98
CA ALA A 405 9.83 -29.27 25.24
C ALA A 405 10.93 -30.22 24.77
N LYS A 406 10.90 -31.47 25.19
CA LYS A 406 11.83 -32.52 24.74
C LYS A 406 11.41 -33.01 23.34
N PRO A 407 12.33 -33.58 22.56
CA PRO A 407 12.00 -34.19 21.27
C PRO A 407 10.82 -35.15 21.34
N GLY A 408 9.85 -34.96 20.46
CA GLY A 408 8.63 -35.77 20.40
C GLY A 408 7.59 -35.48 21.49
N GLN A 409 7.80 -34.48 22.35
CA GLN A 409 6.89 -34.14 23.45
C GLN A 409 5.79 -33.15 22.98
N LYS A 410 4.56 -33.39 23.41
CA LYS A 410 3.42 -32.50 23.18
C LYS A 410 3.17 -31.59 24.39
N LEU A 411 3.34 -30.29 24.24
CA LEU A 411 3.06 -29.26 25.24
C LEU A 411 1.76 -28.53 24.88
N ALA A 412 0.83 -28.47 25.85
CA ALA A 412 -0.39 -27.66 25.74
C ALA A 412 -0.27 -26.37 26.55
N PHE A 413 -0.52 -25.23 25.92
CA PHE A 413 -0.68 -23.96 26.61
C PHE A 413 -2.15 -23.69 26.92
N VAL A 414 -2.42 -23.40 28.19
CA VAL A 414 -3.77 -23.16 28.73
C VAL A 414 -3.75 -21.84 29.50
N GLY A 415 -4.83 -21.08 29.47
CA GLY A 415 -4.97 -19.82 30.20
C GLY A 415 -5.95 -18.89 29.50
N SER A 416 -6.35 -17.82 30.19
CA SER A 416 -7.28 -16.81 29.67
C SER A 416 -6.75 -16.11 28.40
N THR A 417 -7.66 -15.45 27.66
CA THR A 417 -7.27 -14.59 26.53
C THR A 417 -6.32 -13.48 27.01
N GLY A 418 -5.23 -13.26 26.28
CA GLY A 418 -4.20 -12.30 26.69
C GLY A 418 -3.18 -12.82 27.72
N ALA A 419 -3.23 -14.08 28.15
CA ALA A 419 -2.27 -14.66 29.10
C ALA A 419 -0.85 -14.83 28.52
N GLY A 420 -0.64 -14.64 27.18
CA GLY A 420 0.67 -14.75 26.54
C GLY A 420 0.89 -16.03 25.72
N LYS A 421 -0.14 -16.88 25.52
CA LYS A 421 -0.03 -18.15 24.77
C LYS A 421 0.52 -17.95 23.35
N THR A 422 -0.14 -17.10 22.55
CA THR A 422 0.26 -16.78 21.18
C THR A 422 1.60 -16.04 21.13
N THR A 423 1.93 -15.28 22.17
CA THR A 423 3.24 -14.61 22.26
C THR A 423 4.38 -15.63 22.34
N ILE A 424 4.23 -16.72 23.12
CA ILE A 424 5.24 -17.79 23.18
C ILE A 424 5.45 -18.42 21.80
N THR A 425 4.38 -18.71 21.06
CA THR A 425 4.47 -19.31 19.73
C THR A 425 5.12 -18.35 18.71
N ASN A 426 4.82 -17.04 18.80
CA ASN A 426 5.48 -16.02 17.97
C ASN A 426 6.99 -15.95 18.24
N LEU A 427 7.42 -16.13 19.50
CA LEU A 427 8.84 -16.14 19.86
C LEU A 427 9.55 -17.42 19.40
N ILE A 428 8.89 -18.59 19.37
CA ILE A 428 9.47 -19.82 18.81
C ILE A 428 9.75 -19.64 17.31
N ASN A 429 8.84 -18.99 16.57
CA ASN A 429 9.02 -18.66 15.14
C ASN A 429 10.00 -17.51 14.91
N ARG A 430 10.48 -16.87 15.98
CA ARG A 430 11.32 -15.68 15.91
C ARG A 430 10.72 -14.58 15.02
N PHE A 431 9.39 -14.38 15.09
CA PHE A 431 8.72 -13.22 14.50
C PHE A 431 9.05 -11.94 15.25
N TYR A 432 9.45 -12.10 16.51
CA TYR A 432 9.95 -11.05 17.39
C TYR A 432 11.19 -11.55 18.12
N ASP A 433 12.15 -10.67 18.36
CA ASP A 433 13.31 -10.95 19.19
C ASP A 433 13.01 -10.58 20.66
N ILE A 434 13.53 -11.36 21.61
CA ILE A 434 13.30 -11.18 23.06
C ILE A 434 14.12 -10.02 23.62
N GLN A 435 13.63 -9.37 24.67
CA GLN A 435 14.38 -8.33 25.40
C GLN A 435 15.35 -8.91 26.40
N ASP A 436 14.97 -9.98 27.11
CA ASP A 436 15.81 -10.64 28.12
C ASP A 436 15.61 -12.15 28.12
N GLY A 437 16.59 -12.90 28.65
CA GLY A 437 16.59 -14.36 28.68
C GLY A 437 17.20 -15.00 27.43
N LYS A 438 16.90 -16.29 27.20
CA LYS A 438 17.36 -17.05 26.03
C LYS A 438 16.32 -18.06 25.59
N ILE A 439 16.19 -18.24 24.29
CA ILE A 439 15.47 -19.36 23.69
C ILE A 439 16.49 -20.24 22.97
N ARG A 440 16.50 -21.53 23.30
CA ARG A 440 17.40 -22.50 22.66
C ARG A 440 16.61 -23.52 21.85
N TYR A 441 17.16 -23.87 20.69
CA TYR A 441 16.67 -24.93 19.85
C TYR A 441 17.81 -25.94 19.64
N ASP A 442 17.61 -27.20 20.07
CA ASP A 442 18.63 -28.24 20.12
C ASP A 442 19.93 -27.76 20.81
N GLY A 443 19.80 -26.98 21.88
CA GLY A 443 20.92 -26.40 22.64
C GLY A 443 21.51 -25.11 22.05
N ILE A 444 21.15 -24.73 20.84
CA ILE A 444 21.65 -23.53 20.15
C ILE A 444 20.70 -22.35 20.42
N ASN A 445 21.23 -21.17 20.79
CA ASN A 445 20.41 -19.98 20.92
C ASN A 445 19.80 -19.62 19.56
N ILE A 446 18.46 -19.45 19.48
CA ILE A 446 17.75 -19.16 18.22
C ILE A 446 18.21 -17.88 17.54
N THR A 447 18.78 -16.92 18.27
CA THR A 447 19.34 -15.68 17.70
C THR A 447 20.58 -15.95 16.82
N LYS A 448 21.27 -17.09 17.02
CA LYS A 448 22.40 -17.53 16.19
C LYS A 448 21.98 -18.28 14.95
N ILE A 449 20.76 -18.80 14.89
CA ILE A 449 20.23 -19.57 13.76
C ILE A 449 19.66 -18.57 12.74
N LYS A 450 19.96 -18.77 11.44
CA LYS A 450 19.30 -17.99 10.39
C LYS A 450 17.80 -18.14 10.45
N LYS A 451 17.06 -17.03 10.34
CA LYS A 451 15.59 -17.02 10.46
C LYS A 451 14.91 -17.93 9.45
N ASP A 452 15.40 -17.93 8.20
CA ASP A 452 14.85 -18.78 7.14
C ASP A 452 15.03 -20.27 7.49
N ASP A 453 16.21 -20.66 7.97
CA ASP A 453 16.51 -22.05 8.36
C ASP A 453 15.75 -22.46 9.61
N LEU A 454 15.60 -21.55 10.58
CA LEU A 454 14.76 -21.78 11.76
C LEU A 454 13.32 -22.06 11.36
N ARG A 455 12.72 -21.15 10.55
CA ARG A 455 11.33 -21.27 10.09
C ARG A 455 11.10 -22.47 9.19
N HIS A 456 12.10 -22.86 8.40
CA HIS A 456 12.04 -24.08 7.59
C HIS A 456 11.95 -25.36 8.45
N SER A 457 12.51 -25.34 9.67
CA SER A 457 12.46 -26.47 10.62
C SER A 457 11.14 -26.52 11.42
N LEU A 458 10.28 -25.50 11.31
CA LEU A 458 9.04 -25.36 12.04
C LEU A 458 7.83 -25.50 11.12
N GLY A 459 6.78 -26.17 11.58
CA GLY A 459 5.48 -26.18 10.92
C GLY A 459 4.46 -25.42 11.76
N ILE A 460 3.62 -24.65 11.12
CA ILE A 460 2.58 -23.89 11.79
C ILE A 460 1.19 -24.19 11.20
N VAL A 461 0.21 -24.42 12.06
CA VAL A 461 -1.20 -24.47 11.70
C VAL A 461 -1.92 -23.42 12.54
N LEU A 462 -2.35 -22.35 11.89
CA LEU A 462 -3.04 -21.22 12.54
C LEU A 462 -4.53 -21.47 12.66
N GLN A 463 -5.16 -20.76 13.60
CA GLN A 463 -6.62 -20.71 13.77
C GLN A 463 -7.30 -20.19 12.52
N ASP A 464 -6.84 -19.05 12.01
CA ASP A 464 -7.34 -18.45 10.77
C ASP A 464 -6.48 -18.98 9.61
N THR A 465 -7.08 -19.89 8.85
CA THR A 465 -6.42 -20.50 7.70
C THR A 465 -6.52 -19.59 6.49
N HIS A 466 -5.38 -19.09 6.01
CA HIS A 466 -5.28 -18.36 4.75
C HIS A 466 -4.90 -19.27 3.60
N LEU A 467 -5.73 -19.28 2.55
CA LEU A 467 -5.46 -19.96 1.29
C LEU A 467 -5.16 -18.93 0.19
N PHE A 468 -4.32 -19.31 -0.74
CA PHE A 468 -3.97 -18.47 -1.87
C PHE A 468 -4.82 -18.81 -3.09
N THR A 469 -5.08 -17.82 -3.93
CA THR A 469 -5.68 -18.04 -5.26
C THR A 469 -4.78 -18.97 -6.06
N GLY A 470 -5.32 -20.12 -6.48
CA GLY A 470 -4.59 -21.19 -7.16
C GLY A 470 -5.29 -22.52 -6.97
N THR A 471 -4.66 -23.61 -7.41
CA THR A 471 -5.24 -24.95 -7.23
C THR A 471 -5.11 -25.43 -5.78
N ILE A 472 -5.91 -26.40 -5.38
CA ILE A 472 -5.73 -27.10 -4.08
C ILE A 472 -4.33 -27.71 -4.00
N ARG A 473 -3.84 -28.30 -5.09
CA ARG A 473 -2.48 -28.83 -5.23
C ARG A 473 -1.44 -27.76 -4.89
N ASP A 474 -1.55 -26.57 -5.47
CA ASP A 474 -0.61 -25.46 -5.23
C ASP A 474 -0.66 -24.98 -3.78
N ASN A 475 -1.85 -24.94 -3.20
CA ASN A 475 -2.03 -24.58 -1.80
C ASN A 475 -1.38 -25.57 -0.83
N ILE A 476 -1.40 -26.88 -1.10
CA ILE A 476 -0.68 -27.88 -0.30
C ILE A 476 0.82 -27.78 -0.57
N ARG A 477 1.24 -27.66 -1.86
CA ARG A 477 2.64 -27.52 -2.28
C ARG A 477 3.33 -26.29 -1.66
N TYR A 478 2.55 -25.27 -1.22
CA TYR A 478 3.09 -24.08 -0.56
C TYR A 478 3.94 -24.42 0.67
N GLY A 479 3.67 -25.52 1.38
CA GLY A 479 4.50 -26.01 2.49
C GLY A 479 5.88 -26.51 2.06
N LYS A 480 6.02 -26.94 0.79
CA LYS A 480 7.25 -27.45 0.19
C LYS A 480 7.16 -27.31 -1.33
N LEU A 481 7.80 -26.25 -1.87
CA LEU A 481 7.64 -25.84 -3.27
C LEU A 481 8.11 -26.90 -4.28
N ASP A 482 9.08 -27.74 -3.92
CA ASP A 482 9.62 -28.84 -4.72
C ASP A 482 8.95 -30.20 -4.46
N ALA A 483 7.82 -30.21 -3.74
CA ALA A 483 7.08 -31.43 -3.44
C ALA A 483 6.56 -32.10 -4.72
N THR A 484 6.76 -33.43 -4.81
CA THR A 484 6.15 -34.23 -5.87
C THR A 484 4.64 -34.39 -5.64
N ASP A 485 3.92 -34.81 -6.68
CA ASP A 485 2.48 -35.04 -6.56
C ASP A 485 2.16 -36.18 -5.58
N GLU A 486 3.04 -37.21 -5.50
CA GLU A 486 2.92 -38.30 -4.54
C GLU A 486 3.05 -37.82 -3.11
N GLU A 487 4.00 -36.91 -2.84
CA GLU A 487 4.17 -36.29 -1.51
C GLU A 487 2.94 -35.45 -1.14
N ILE A 488 2.36 -34.70 -2.10
CA ILE A 488 1.12 -33.93 -1.89
C ILE A 488 -0.05 -34.85 -1.56
N TYR A 489 -0.23 -35.94 -2.31
CA TYR A 489 -1.31 -36.90 -2.04
C TYR A 489 -1.13 -37.61 -0.69
N ALA A 490 0.12 -37.96 -0.33
CA ALA A 490 0.42 -38.53 0.98
C ALA A 490 0.09 -37.57 2.13
N ALA A 491 0.47 -36.30 1.99
CA ALA A 491 0.17 -35.24 2.96
C ALA A 491 -1.34 -35.00 3.10
N ALA A 492 -2.07 -34.97 1.98
CA ALA A 492 -3.53 -34.80 1.99
C ALA A 492 -4.23 -36.01 2.65
N LYS A 493 -3.75 -37.23 2.43
CA LYS A 493 -4.28 -38.44 3.11
C LYS A 493 -4.00 -38.41 4.60
N LEU A 494 -2.78 -38.01 5.02
CA LEU A 494 -2.42 -37.87 6.43
C LEU A 494 -3.32 -36.87 7.13
N ALA A 495 -3.63 -35.76 6.48
CA ALA A 495 -4.49 -34.71 6.98
C ALA A 495 -6.00 -35.05 6.89
N HIS A 496 -6.39 -36.19 6.33
CA HIS A 496 -7.79 -36.52 5.97
C HIS A 496 -8.45 -35.56 4.99
N ALA A 497 -7.67 -34.80 4.21
CA ALA A 497 -8.17 -33.88 3.18
C ALA A 497 -8.52 -34.59 1.87
N ASP A 498 -7.86 -35.69 1.52
CA ASP A 498 -7.98 -36.40 0.25
C ASP A 498 -9.44 -36.77 -0.09
N GLN A 499 -10.22 -37.21 0.89
CA GLN A 499 -11.60 -37.62 0.68
C GLN A 499 -12.47 -36.49 0.11
N PHE A 500 -12.45 -35.31 0.73
CA PHE A 500 -13.26 -34.20 0.24
C PHE A 500 -12.69 -33.62 -1.06
N ILE A 501 -11.36 -33.63 -1.25
CA ILE A 501 -10.71 -33.16 -2.47
C ILE A 501 -11.20 -33.98 -3.67
N GLN A 502 -11.25 -35.30 -3.53
CA GLN A 502 -11.74 -36.20 -4.60
C GLN A 502 -13.22 -36.04 -4.93
N MET A 503 -14.03 -35.51 -4.01
CA MET A 503 -15.45 -35.19 -4.27
C MET A 503 -15.63 -33.91 -5.08
N LEU A 504 -14.60 -33.08 -5.21
CA LEU A 504 -14.67 -31.85 -5.99
C LEU A 504 -14.57 -32.16 -7.49
N PRO A 505 -15.24 -31.40 -8.37
CA PRO A 505 -15.32 -31.70 -9.82
C PRO A 505 -13.96 -31.83 -10.52
N LYS A 506 -12.93 -31.14 -10.06
CA LYS A 506 -11.56 -31.17 -10.59
C LYS A 506 -10.55 -31.74 -9.60
N GLY A 507 -10.98 -32.31 -8.48
CA GLY A 507 -10.10 -32.88 -7.46
C GLY A 507 -9.03 -31.87 -7.02
N TYR A 508 -7.75 -32.28 -7.04
CA TYR A 508 -6.62 -31.44 -6.68
C TYR A 508 -6.38 -30.22 -7.58
N ASP A 509 -6.92 -30.25 -8.81
CA ASP A 509 -6.83 -29.14 -9.76
C ASP A 509 -8.00 -28.16 -9.65
N THR A 510 -8.82 -28.29 -8.60
CA THR A 510 -9.88 -27.33 -8.29
C THR A 510 -9.24 -25.99 -7.94
N MET A 511 -9.64 -24.94 -8.68
CA MET A 511 -9.20 -23.56 -8.43
C MET A 511 -9.93 -23.00 -7.22
N LEU A 512 -9.19 -22.39 -6.33
CA LEU A 512 -9.68 -21.61 -5.21
C LEU A 512 -9.51 -20.13 -5.52
N SER A 513 -10.47 -19.31 -5.12
CA SER A 513 -10.42 -17.85 -5.18
C SER A 513 -10.35 -17.25 -3.78
N GLY A 514 -9.62 -16.16 -3.64
CA GLY A 514 -9.44 -15.52 -2.34
C GLY A 514 -8.97 -16.51 -1.28
N ASP A 515 -9.49 -16.41 -0.07
CA ASP A 515 -9.18 -17.31 1.06
C ASP A 515 -9.87 -18.70 0.96
N GLY A 516 -10.29 -19.13 -0.25
CA GLY A 516 -11.01 -20.40 -0.43
C GLY A 516 -12.44 -20.33 0.13
N GLU A 517 -13.15 -19.24 -0.13
CA GLU A 517 -14.53 -19.01 0.32
C GLU A 517 -15.50 -20.10 -0.15
N GLU A 518 -15.14 -20.83 -1.20
CA GLU A 518 -15.90 -21.98 -1.72
C GLU A 518 -15.85 -23.20 -0.79
N LEU A 519 -14.90 -23.24 0.15
CA LEU A 519 -14.68 -24.33 1.08
C LEU A 519 -15.25 -24.02 2.47
N SER A 520 -15.71 -25.04 3.17
CA SER A 520 -16.05 -24.89 4.58
C SER A 520 -14.81 -24.61 5.42
N GLN A 521 -14.98 -24.00 6.60
CA GLN A 521 -13.87 -23.71 7.50
C GLN A 521 -13.07 -24.97 7.85
N GLY A 522 -13.72 -26.10 8.09
CA GLY A 522 -13.04 -27.36 8.36
C GLY A 522 -12.23 -27.87 7.16
N GLN A 523 -12.75 -27.73 5.94
CA GLN A 523 -12.01 -28.10 4.73
C GLN A 523 -10.76 -27.23 4.55
N ARG A 524 -10.86 -25.91 4.78
CA ARG A 524 -9.70 -25.01 4.77
C ARG A 524 -8.65 -25.43 5.80
N GLN A 525 -9.10 -25.79 7.02
CA GLN A 525 -8.20 -26.27 8.05
C GLN A 525 -7.51 -27.57 7.71
N LEU A 526 -8.21 -28.54 7.07
CA LEU A 526 -7.58 -29.76 6.55
C LEU A 526 -6.49 -29.47 5.51
N LEU A 527 -6.69 -28.47 4.64
CA LEU A 527 -5.66 -28.04 3.69
C LEU A 527 -4.45 -27.40 4.41
N SER A 528 -4.67 -26.64 5.47
CA SER A 528 -3.58 -26.09 6.29
C SER A 528 -2.77 -27.20 6.98
N ILE A 529 -3.46 -28.24 7.50
CA ILE A 529 -2.82 -29.42 8.06
C ILE A 529 -2.00 -30.17 6.97
N ALA A 530 -2.55 -30.34 5.77
CA ALA A 530 -1.85 -30.96 4.65
C ALA A 530 -0.62 -30.14 4.22
N ARG A 531 -0.72 -28.80 4.24
CA ARG A 531 0.41 -27.88 3.99
C ARG A 531 1.53 -28.07 5.01
N ALA A 532 1.21 -28.20 6.28
CA ALA A 532 2.19 -28.50 7.33
C ALA A 532 2.75 -29.93 7.20
N ALA A 533 1.92 -30.89 6.78
CA ALA A 533 2.34 -32.29 6.61
C ALA A 533 3.33 -32.48 5.47
N VAL A 534 3.18 -31.79 4.34
CA VAL A 534 4.11 -31.92 3.20
C VAL A 534 5.47 -31.32 3.51
N ALA A 535 5.56 -30.33 4.40
CA ALA A 535 6.82 -29.75 4.88
C ALA A 535 7.59 -30.71 5.80
N ASP A 536 6.89 -31.62 6.48
CA ASP A 536 7.44 -32.64 7.40
C ASP A 536 8.41 -32.09 8.46
N PRO A 537 8.05 -31.04 9.20
CA PRO A 537 8.93 -30.42 10.19
C PRO A 537 8.99 -31.23 11.49
N PRO A 538 10.12 -31.25 12.23
CA PRO A 538 10.25 -31.93 13.51
C PRO A 538 9.53 -31.21 14.67
N VAL A 539 9.25 -29.92 14.52
CA VAL A 539 8.52 -29.12 15.51
C VAL A 539 7.27 -28.52 14.88
N LEU A 540 6.16 -28.63 15.57
CA LEU A 540 4.86 -28.10 15.17
C LEU A 540 4.34 -27.09 16.18
N ILE A 541 3.75 -26.02 15.64
CA ILE A 541 3.00 -25.03 16.39
C ILE A 541 1.56 -25.06 15.89
N LEU A 542 0.63 -25.35 16.79
CA LEU A 542 -0.76 -25.54 16.47
C LEU A 542 -1.61 -24.57 17.29
N ASP A 543 -2.43 -23.76 16.63
CA ASP A 543 -3.42 -22.89 17.26
C ASP A 543 -4.82 -23.49 17.01
N GLU A 544 -5.41 -24.07 18.07
CA GLU A 544 -6.61 -24.90 17.99
C GLU A 544 -7.87 -24.09 18.35
N ALA A 545 -8.39 -23.28 17.44
CA ALA A 545 -9.72 -22.70 17.60
C ALA A 545 -10.68 -23.22 16.52
N THR A 546 -11.58 -24.10 16.93
CA THR A 546 -12.55 -24.77 16.03
C THR A 546 -14.00 -24.45 16.41
N SER A 547 -14.24 -23.27 16.99
CA SER A 547 -15.55 -22.88 17.55
C SER A 547 -16.71 -22.79 16.53
N SER A 548 -16.44 -22.93 15.23
CA SER A 548 -17.43 -22.74 14.16
C SER A 548 -17.52 -23.92 13.18
N ILE A 549 -17.06 -25.12 13.55
CA ILE A 549 -17.06 -26.31 12.69
C ILE A 549 -18.10 -27.30 13.20
N ASP A 550 -18.84 -27.95 12.28
CA ASP A 550 -19.78 -29.00 12.63
C ASP A 550 -19.06 -30.21 13.27
N THR A 551 -19.72 -30.94 14.13
CA THR A 551 -19.16 -32.03 14.98
C THR A 551 -18.48 -33.13 14.15
N ARG A 552 -19.01 -33.45 12.94
CA ARG A 552 -18.46 -34.50 12.09
C ARG A 552 -17.13 -34.05 11.46
N THR A 553 -17.11 -32.87 10.86
CA THR A 553 -15.89 -32.28 10.27
C THR A 553 -14.85 -32.02 11.33
N GLU A 554 -15.28 -31.60 12.53
CA GLU A 554 -14.43 -31.43 13.68
C GLU A 554 -13.66 -32.70 14.05
N SER A 555 -14.34 -33.87 14.08
CA SER A 555 -13.69 -35.15 14.34
C SER A 555 -12.63 -35.49 13.29
N ILE A 556 -12.88 -35.19 12.03
CA ILE A 556 -11.95 -35.43 10.91
C ILE A 556 -10.73 -34.52 11.04
N VAL A 557 -10.93 -33.24 11.32
CA VAL A 557 -9.85 -32.28 11.58
C VAL A 557 -8.97 -32.74 12.74
N GLN A 558 -9.61 -33.18 13.85
CA GLN A 558 -8.87 -33.67 15.01
C GLN A 558 -8.01 -34.91 14.67
N GLN A 559 -8.55 -35.87 13.89
CA GLN A 559 -7.77 -37.03 13.44
C GLN A 559 -6.60 -36.62 12.55
N GLY A 560 -6.78 -35.66 11.64
CA GLY A 560 -5.70 -35.08 10.83
C GLY A 560 -4.61 -34.45 11.69
N MET A 561 -5.02 -33.66 12.69
CA MET A 561 -4.08 -33.06 13.65
C MET A 561 -3.33 -34.12 14.46
N ASP A 562 -4.04 -35.13 15.00
CA ASP A 562 -3.42 -36.21 15.78
C ASP A 562 -2.40 -36.99 14.93
N ASN A 563 -2.69 -37.25 13.66
CA ASN A 563 -1.75 -37.88 12.75
C ASN A 563 -0.52 -37.00 12.47
N LEU A 564 -0.74 -35.69 12.25
CA LEU A 564 0.33 -34.74 12.02
C LEU A 564 1.28 -34.63 13.24
N MET A 565 0.75 -34.73 14.46
CA MET A 565 1.53 -34.59 15.70
C MET A 565 2.44 -35.78 16.00
N LYS A 566 2.19 -36.97 15.46
CA LYS A 566 2.92 -38.19 15.80
C LYS A 566 4.42 -38.07 15.55
N GLY A 567 5.22 -38.34 16.58
CA GLY A 567 6.70 -38.37 16.48
C GLY A 567 7.36 -36.99 16.43
N ARG A 568 6.59 -35.89 16.58
CA ARG A 568 7.09 -34.52 16.52
C ARG A 568 6.99 -33.82 17.86
N THR A 569 7.84 -32.84 18.09
CA THR A 569 7.67 -31.90 19.22
C THR A 569 6.54 -30.93 18.89
N VAL A 570 5.55 -30.80 19.75
CA VAL A 570 4.33 -30.05 19.46
C VAL A 570 4.06 -29.02 20.54
N PHE A 571 3.88 -27.79 20.11
CA PHE A 571 3.33 -26.69 20.92
C PHE A 571 1.90 -26.43 20.48
N VAL A 572 0.95 -26.63 21.39
CA VAL A 572 -0.46 -26.47 21.08
C VAL A 572 -1.06 -25.39 21.96
N ILE A 573 -1.68 -24.37 21.36
CA ILE A 573 -2.61 -23.46 22.05
C ILE A 573 -3.95 -24.17 22.09
N ALA A 574 -4.24 -24.80 23.23
CA ALA A 574 -5.36 -25.73 23.31
C ALA A 574 -6.62 -25.02 23.84
N HIS A 575 -7.67 -25.08 23.05
CA HIS A 575 -9.02 -24.64 23.41
C HIS A 575 -9.95 -25.84 23.75
N ARG A 576 -9.46 -27.09 23.57
CA ARG A 576 -10.23 -28.32 23.81
C ARG A 576 -9.67 -29.14 24.96
N LEU A 577 -10.57 -29.57 25.81
CA LEU A 577 -10.22 -30.45 26.96
C LEU A 577 -9.58 -31.77 26.53
N SER A 578 -9.96 -32.34 25.34
CA SER A 578 -9.37 -33.58 24.81
C SER A 578 -7.91 -33.40 24.44
N THR A 579 -7.57 -32.33 23.74
CA THR A 579 -6.20 -32.02 23.35
C THR A 579 -5.31 -31.73 24.54
N ILE A 580 -5.83 -30.99 25.53
CA ILE A 580 -5.15 -30.68 26.79
C ILE A 580 -4.85 -31.96 27.55
N ARG A 581 -5.86 -32.83 27.73
CA ARG A 581 -5.73 -34.07 28.52
C ARG A 581 -4.70 -35.05 27.95
N ASN A 582 -4.59 -35.10 26.62
CA ASN A 582 -3.69 -36.00 25.90
C ASN A 582 -2.31 -35.41 25.64
N SER A 583 -1.94 -34.30 26.28
CA SER A 583 -0.62 -33.68 26.18
C SER A 583 0.32 -34.24 27.27
N ASP A 584 1.61 -34.37 26.90
CA ASP A 584 2.65 -34.85 27.82
C ASP A 584 2.98 -33.84 28.90
N ALA A 585 2.83 -32.56 28.61
CA ALA A 585 2.91 -31.49 29.59
C ALA A 585 1.88 -30.39 29.29
N ILE A 586 1.30 -29.86 30.36
CA ILE A 586 0.36 -28.73 30.32
C ILE A 586 1.02 -27.56 31.04
N ILE A 587 1.03 -26.41 30.39
CA ILE A 587 1.55 -25.15 30.91
C ILE A 587 0.37 -24.21 31.10
N VAL A 588 0.09 -23.84 32.35
CA VAL A 588 -0.95 -22.87 32.68
C VAL A 588 -0.34 -21.49 32.79
N LEU A 589 -0.83 -20.59 31.96
CA LEU A 589 -0.37 -19.19 31.88
C LEU A 589 -1.42 -18.26 32.49
N GLU A 590 -0.99 -17.34 33.30
CA GLU A 590 -1.80 -16.26 33.84
C GLU A 590 -0.96 -14.97 33.92
N HIS A 591 -1.48 -13.88 33.36
CA HIS A 591 -0.81 -12.57 33.33
C HIS A 591 0.68 -12.64 32.89
N GLY A 592 0.96 -13.44 31.88
CA GLY A 592 2.32 -13.57 31.33
C GLY A 592 3.29 -14.38 32.18
N LYS A 593 2.81 -15.16 33.16
CA LYS A 593 3.62 -16.04 34.02
C LYS A 593 3.14 -17.46 33.91
N ILE A 594 4.04 -18.43 34.07
CA ILE A 594 3.69 -19.84 34.25
C ILE A 594 3.33 -20.05 35.69
N ILE A 595 2.06 -20.40 35.96
CA ILE A 595 1.55 -20.65 37.33
C ILE A 595 1.50 -22.14 37.67
N GLU A 596 1.29 -23.01 36.68
CA GLU A 596 1.28 -24.46 36.88
C GLU A 596 1.93 -25.16 35.70
N ARG A 597 2.61 -26.29 35.96
CA ARG A 597 3.18 -27.18 34.95
C ARG A 597 3.11 -28.63 35.45
N GLY A 598 2.61 -29.53 34.62
CA GLY A 598 2.55 -30.94 34.91
C GLY A 598 1.78 -31.72 33.85
N ASP A 599 1.58 -33.02 34.07
CA ASP A 599 0.64 -33.78 33.27
C ASP A 599 -0.81 -33.60 33.78
N HIS A 600 -1.77 -34.10 33.02
CA HIS A 600 -3.17 -34.03 33.39
C HIS A 600 -3.47 -34.59 34.80
N LYS A 601 -2.87 -35.75 35.15
CA LYS A 601 -3.14 -36.43 36.42
C LYS A 601 -2.56 -35.64 37.60
N ASP A 602 -1.39 -35.09 37.45
CA ASP A 602 -0.70 -34.31 38.47
C ASP A 602 -1.44 -32.99 38.76
N LEU A 603 -1.83 -32.28 37.71
CA LEU A 603 -2.53 -30.99 37.84
C LEU A 603 -3.97 -31.17 38.42
N ILE A 604 -4.66 -32.25 38.09
CA ILE A 604 -5.95 -32.59 38.73
C ILE A 604 -5.79 -32.82 40.22
N LYS A 605 -4.71 -33.51 40.65
CA LYS A 605 -4.44 -33.75 42.09
C LYS A 605 -4.11 -32.47 42.86
N GLN A 606 -3.43 -31.51 42.21
CA GLN A 606 -3.06 -30.22 42.79
C GLN A 606 -4.29 -29.33 43.08
N LYS A 607 -5.43 -29.55 42.41
CA LYS A 607 -6.67 -28.77 42.50
C LYS A 607 -6.49 -27.27 42.33
N GLY A 608 -5.51 -26.88 41.52
CA GLY A 608 -5.17 -25.49 41.18
C GLY A 608 -6.05 -24.89 40.06
N THR A 609 -5.51 -23.92 39.33
CA THR A 609 -6.19 -23.22 38.22
C THR A 609 -6.56 -24.18 37.09
N TYR A 610 -5.69 -25.15 36.77
CA TYR A 610 -6.01 -26.18 35.78
C TYR A 610 -7.21 -27.02 36.15
N TYR A 611 -7.31 -27.42 37.43
CA TYR A 611 -8.48 -28.18 37.93
C TYR A 611 -9.76 -27.37 37.80
N GLN A 612 -9.72 -26.07 38.10
CA GLN A 612 -10.89 -25.19 37.98
C GLN A 612 -11.33 -25.03 36.51
N LEU A 613 -10.39 -24.87 35.58
CA LEU A 613 -10.65 -24.84 34.14
C LEU A 613 -11.23 -26.17 33.63
N TYR A 614 -10.65 -27.30 34.06
CA TYR A 614 -11.10 -28.63 33.65
C TYR A 614 -12.50 -28.97 34.17
N THR A 615 -12.85 -28.54 35.38
CA THR A 615 -14.17 -28.79 36.01
C THR A 615 -15.23 -27.76 35.63
N GLY A 616 -14.93 -26.81 34.75
CA GLY A 616 -15.86 -25.75 34.32
C GLY A 616 -16.17 -24.70 35.40
N LYS A 617 -15.34 -24.60 36.44
CA LYS A 617 -15.44 -23.54 37.46
C LYS A 617 -14.80 -22.24 37.03
N LEU A 618 -13.89 -22.30 36.05
CA LEU A 618 -13.30 -21.19 35.29
C LEU A 618 -13.51 -21.47 33.81
N GLU A 619 -13.84 -20.47 33.02
CA GLU A 619 -13.96 -20.59 31.55
C GLU A 619 -12.62 -20.40 30.88
N LEU A 620 -12.36 -21.20 29.83
CA LEU A 620 -11.31 -20.96 28.83
C LEU A 620 -11.81 -19.86 27.87
N SER A 621 -11.86 -18.62 28.33
CA SER A 621 -12.31 -17.50 27.51
C SER A 621 -11.17 -16.92 26.63
#